data_65ea093e319b2bb9d988a817318826c3
#
_entry.id   65ea093e319b2bb9d988a817318826c3
#
_cell.length_a   1.000
_cell.length_b   1.000
_cell.length_c   1.000
_cell.angle_alpha   90.00
_cell.angle_beta   90.00
_cell.angle_gamma   90.00
#
_symmetry.space_group_name_H-M   'P 1'
#
loop_
_entity.id
_entity.type
_entity.pdbx_description
1 polymer ?
#
loop_
_entity_poly.entity_id
_entity_poly.type
_entity_poly.pdbx_seq_one_letter_code
_entity_poly.pdbx_strand_id
1 'polypeptide(L)'
;IKLIRGEIKGADMNTLKQLGYDSLNQSPEKSVTILGSKDEESGKVYLMVSVSEDLTKSTALKAGILVGKLGKMLGGGGGGQPTLATAGGRMPEKLAEALKQADSMITELKG
;
A
#
# COMPACT_ATOMS: atom_id res chain seq x y z
N ILE A 1 -15.67 3.48 -4.55
CA ILE A 1 -14.47 2.75 -4.08
C ILE A 1 -14.31 2.94 -2.58
N LYS A 2 -14.18 1.84 -1.88
CA LYS A 2 -13.89 1.85 -0.46
C LYS A 2 -12.37 1.95 -0.27
N LEU A 3 -11.90 3.03 0.34
CA LEU A 3 -10.48 3.24 0.59
C LEU A 3 -10.19 3.15 2.09
N ILE A 4 -9.28 2.26 2.45
CA ILE A 4 -8.76 2.15 3.82
C ILE A 4 -7.29 2.54 3.76
N ARG A 5 -6.92 3.50 4.60
CA ARG A 5 -5.56 4.02 4.63
C ARG A 5 -5.15 4.29 6.08
N GLY A 6 -3.96 3.89 6.43
CA GLY A 6 -3.50 4.15 7.78
C GLY A 6 -2.10 3.63 8.08
N GLU A 7 -1.67 3.92 9.28
CA GLU A 7 -0.41 3.43 9.81
C GLU A 7 -0.70 2.45 10.94
N ILE A 8 -0.04 1.29 10.91
CA ILE A 8 -0.16 0.26 11.94
C ILE A 8 1.15 0.24 12.72
N LYS A 9 1.11 0.69 13.95
CA LYS A 9 2.30 0.79 14.78
C LYS A 9 2.85 -0.60 15.12
N GLY A 10 4.15 -0.77 14.90
CA GLY A 10 4.83 -2.01 15.27
C GLY A 10 4.59 -3.21 14.36
N ALA A 11 3.88 -3.04 13.26
CA ALA A 11 3.62 -4.15 12.35
C ALA A 11 4.84 -4.45 11.48
N ASP A 12 5.15 -5.73 11.33
CA ASP A 12 6.17 -6.15 10.37
C ASP A 12 5.54 -6.40 9.00
N MET A 13 6.35 -6.76 8.02
CA MET A 13 5.87 -6.97 6.66
C MET A 13 4.85 -8.11 6.58
N ASN A 14 5.06 -9.19 7.33
CA ASN A 14 4.14 -10.32 7.32
C ASN A 14 2.77 -9.93 7.88
N THR A 15 2.75 -9.14 8.94
CA THR A 15 1.52 -8.63 9.53
C THR A 15 0.77 -7.75 8.52
N LEU A 16 1.48 -6.86 7.83
CA LEU A 16 0.87 -6.00 6.81
C LEU A 16 0.26 -6.83 5.68
N LYS A 17 0.97 -7.85 5.21
CA LYS A 17 0.46 -8.74 4.16
C LYS A 17 -0.80 -9.45 4.60
N GLN A 18 -0.81 -9.96 5.83
CA GLN A 18 -1.98 -10.67 6.37
C GLN A 18 -3.19 -9.73 6.42
N LEU A 19 -2.98 -8.50 6.87
CA LEU A 19 -4.06 -7.51 6.90
C LEU A 19 -4.56 -7.20 5.49
N GLY A 20 -3.68 -7.20 4.51
CA GLY A 20 -4.06 -7.02 3.11
C GLY A 20 -4.95 -8.14 2.59
N TYR A 21 -4.59 -9.39 2.86
CA TYR A 21 -5.40 -10.54 2.48
C TYR A 21 -6.76 -10.52 3.19
N ASP A 22 -6.76 -10.20 4.49
CA ASP A 22 -8.00 -10.10 5.25
C ASP A 22 -8.91 -9.03 4.67
N SER A 23 -8.36 -7.88 4.29
CA SER A 23 -9.10 -6.80 3.68
C SER A 23 -9.74 -7.22 2.35
N LEU A 24 -8.99 -7.94 1.52
CA LEU A 24 -9.53 -8.46 0.25
C LEU A 24 -10.63 -9.48 0.47
N ASN A 25 -10.52 -10.30 1.51
CA ASN A 25 -11.56 -11.29 1.84
C ASN A 25 -12.83 -10.63 2.36
N GLN A 26 -12.68 -9.56 3.16
CA GLN A 26 -13.84 -8.85 3.72
C GLN A 26 -14.51 -7.93 2.72
N SER A 27 -13.73 -7.35 1.81
CA SER A 27 -14.21 -6.39 0.82
C SER A 27 -13.66 -6.77 -0.56
N PRO A 28 -14.24 -7.82 -1.20
CA PRO A 28 -13.66 -8.35 -2.44
C PRO A 28 -13.92 -7.50 -3.68
N GLU A 29 -14.73 -6.45 -3.55
CA GLU A 29 -15.06 -5.59 -4.69
C GLU A 29 -14.87 -4.12 -4.35
N LYS A 30 -14.41 -3.35 -5.32
CA LYS A 30 -14.27 -1.89 -5.27
C LYS A 30 -13.56 -1.39 -4.01
N SER A 31 -12.50 -2.09 -3.61
CA SER A 31 -11.76 -1.73 -2.40
C SER A 31 -10.27 -1.58 -2.67
N VAL A 32 -9.67 -0.62 -1.95
CA VAL A 32 -8.22 -0.41 -1.92
C VAL A 32 -7.82 -0.22 -0.48
N THR A 33 -6.80 -0.92 -0.03
CA THR A 33 -6.25 -0.78 1.32
C THR A 33 -4.78 -0.45 1.23
N ILE A 34 -4.37 0.62 1.93
CA ILE A 34 -2.98 1.05 1.98
C ILE A 34 -2.60 1.18 3.45
N LEU A 35 -1.69 0.31 3.89
CA LEU A 35 -1.23 0.31 5.26
C LEU A 35 0.29 0.42 5.30
N GLY A 36 0.77 1.25 6.21
CA GLY A 36 2.19 1.45 6.41
C GLY A 36 2.57 1.20 7.86
N SER A 37 3.84 0.89 8.07
CA SER A 37 4.40 0.72 9.39
C SER A 37 5.83 1.23 9.37
N LYS A 38 6.26 1.84 10.47
CA LYS A 38 7.63 2.31 10.57
C LYS A 38 8.27 1.82 11.86
N ASP A 39 9.55 1.54 11.79
CA ASP A 39 10.39 1.20 12.93
C ASP A 39 11.47 2.27 13.02
N GLU A 40 11.23 3.26 13.87
CA GLU A 40 12.14 4.40 14.03
C GLU A 40 13.50 3.97 14.59
N GLU A 41 13.52 2.91 15.38
CA GLU A 41 14.75 2.40 15.98
C GLU A 41 15.71 1.86 14.93
N SER A 42 15.20 1.07 13.97
CA SER A 42 16.02 0.53 12.88
C SER A 42 16.08 1.45 11.67
N GLY A 43 15.23 2.48 11.61
CA GLY A 43 15.14 3.36 10.45
C GLY A 43 14.45 2.73 9.25
N LYS A 44 13.70 1.66 9.46
CA LYS A 44 12.99 0.98 8.39
C LYS A 44 11.53 1.40 8.33
N VAL A 45 10.98 1.36 7.12
CA VAL A 45 9.56 1.64 6.88
C VAL A 45 9.03 0.59 5.91
N TYR A 46 7.78 0.18 6.14
CA TYR A 46 7.11 -0.83 5.34
C TYR A 46 5.78 -0.30 4.84
N LEU A 47 5.39 -0.73 3.65
CA LEU A 47 4.12 -0.33 3.04
C LEU A 47 3.48 -1.55 2.38
N MET A 48 2.17 -1.65 2.49
CA MET A 48 1.39 -2.69 1.81
C MET A 48 0.22 -2.02 1.11
N VAL A 49 -0.04 -2.44 -0.13
CA VAL A 49 -1.21 -2.01 -0.88
C VAL A 49 -1.96 -3.25 -1.34
N SER A 50 -3.27 -3.28 -1.11
CA SER A 50 -4.13 -4.30 -1.69
C SER A 50 -5.21 -3.61 -2.52
N VAL A 51 -5.54 -4.21 -3.67
CA VAL A 51 -6.54 -3.69 -4.60
C VAL A 51 -7.45 -4.86 -4.98
N SER A 52 -8.76 -4.67 -4.88
CA SER A 52 -9.70 -5.73 -5.25
C SER A 52 -9.52 -6.09 -6.73
N GLU A 53 -9.74 -7.37 -7.05
CA GLU A 53 -9.49 -7.89 -8.39
C GLU A 53 -10.27 -7.16 -9.48
N ASP A 54 -11.53 -6.82 -9.20
CA ASP A 54 -12.36 -6.09 -10.14
C ASP A 54 -11.74 -4.75 -10.55
N LEU A 55 -11.15 -4.03 -9.59
CA LEU A 55 -10.49 -2.75 -9.88
C LEU A 55 -9.23 -2.92 -10.71
N THR A 56 -8.50 -4.02 -10.53
CA THR A 56 -7.29 -4.27 -11.32
C THR A 56 -7.61 -4.50 -12.79
N LYS A 57 -8.83 -4.95 -13.08
CA LYS A 57 -9.28 -5.23 -14.45
C LYS A 57 -9.99 -4.05 -15.09
N SER A 58 -10.76 -3.30 -14.32
CA SER A 58 -11.57 -2.19 -14.84
C SER A 58 -10.88 -0.84 -14.81
N THR A 59 -9.78 -0.71 -14.06
CA THR A 59 -9.04 0.54 -13.91
C THR A 59 -7.54 0.29 -14.03
N ALA A 60 -6.75 1.36 -13.97
CA ALA A 60 -5.29 1.26 -13.93
C ALA A 60 -4.76 1.05 -12.51
N LEU A 61 -5.65 0.84 -11.52
CA LEU A 61 -5.23 0.59 -10.15
C LEU A 61 -4.63 -0.80 -10.01
N LYS A 62 -3.34 -0.86 -9.73
CA LYS A 62 -2.61 -2.10 -9.51
C LYS A 62 -1.66 -1.90 -8.33
N ALA A 63 -1.72 -2.79 -7.37
CA ALA A 63 -0.92 -2.67 -6.15
C ALA A 63 0.57 -2.57 -6.45
N GLY A 64 1.07 -3.36 -7.41
CA GLY A 64 2.48 -3.33 -7.79
C GLY A 64 2.94 -1.97 -8.32
N ILE A 65 2.10 -1.28 -9.08
CA ILE A 65 2.41 0.05 -9.59
C ILE A 65 2.45 1.06 -8.45
N LEU A 66 1.45 1.00 -7.56
CA LEU A 66 1.39 1.91 -6.43
C LEU A 66 2.59 1.77 -5.50
N VAL A 67 2.94 0.55 -5.12
CA VAL A 67 4.09 0.35 -4.22
C VAL A 67 5.41 0.66 -4.90
N GLY A 68 5.50 0.49 -6.21
CA GLY A 68 6.72 0.85 -6.95
C GLY A 68 7.02 2.33 -6.85
N LYS A 69 6.00 3.16 -7.00
CA LYS A 69 6.15 4.62 -6.87
C LYS A 69 6.31 5.06 -5.42
N LEU A 70 5.46 4.54 -4.54
CA LEU A 70 5.51 4.92 -3.12
C LEU A 70 6.78 4.42 -2.44
N GLY A 71 7.27 3.25 -2.83
CA GLY A 71 8.52 2.72 -2.30
C GLY A 71 9.71 3.63 -2.57
N LYS A 72 9.74 4.26 -3.74
CA LYS A 72 10.81 5.21 -4.05
C LYS A 72 10.76 6.43 -3.14
N MET A 73 9.58 6.90 -2.79
CA MET A 73 9.43 8.01 -1.84
C MET A 73 9.96 7.64 -0.46
N LEU A 74 9.88 6.36 -0.11
CA LEU A 74 10.35 5.86 1.19
C LEU A 74 11.84 5.53 1.20
N GLY A 75 12.53 5.78 0.10
CA GLY A 75 13.96 5.52 -0.01
C GLY A 75 14.29 4.05 -0.26
N GLY A 76 13.39 3.33 -0.91
CA GLY A 76 13.57 1.92 -1.21
C GLY A 76 12.86 1.54 -2.49
N GLY A 77 12.18 0.42 -2.46
CA GLY A 77 11.44 -0.06 -3.61
C GLY A 77 10.44 -1.13 -3.20
N GLY A 78 9.64 -1.57 -4.17
CA GLY A 78 8.64 -2.58 -3.90
C GLY A 78 8.11 -3.20 -5.17
N GLY A 79 7.24 -4.15 -4.98
CA GLY A 79 6.58 -4.87 -6.06
C GLY A 79 5.68 -5.95 -5.52
N GLY A 80 5.04 -6.67 -6.44
CA GLY A 80 4.15 -7.77 -6.08
C GLY A 80 3.09 -7.97 -7.14
N GLN A 81 2.00 -8.58 -6.71
CA GLN A 81 0.86 -8.88 -7.57
C GLN A 81 -0.02 -7.64 -7.78
N PRO A 82 -0.86 -7.62 -8.83
CA PRO A 82 -1.79 -6.51 -9.02
C PRO A 82 -2.76 -6.32 -7.84
N THR A 83 -3.10 -7.38 -7.14
CA THR A 83 -4.05 -7.33 -6.02
C THR A 83 -3.38 -7.10 -4.68
N LEU A 84 -2.10 -7.44 -4.54
CA LEU A 84 -1.39 -7.21 -3.28
C LEU A 84 0.11 -7.08 -3.53
N ALA A 85 0.68 -5.99 -3.02
CA ALA A 85 2.10 -5.72 -3.18
C ALA A 85 2.63 -5.00 -1.95
N THR A 86 3.93 -5.05 -1.76
CA THR A 86 4.59 -4.47 -0.60
C THR A 86 5.81 -3.67 -1.03
N ALA A 87 6.19 -2.71 -0.19
CA ALA A 87 7.39 -1.93 -0.38
C ALA A 87 8.10 -1.75 0.95
N GLY A 88 9.40 -1.53 0.86
CA GLY A 88 10.20 -1.22 2.04
C GLY A 88 11.14 -0.08 1.72
N GLY A 89 11.58 0.64 2.75
CA GLY A 89 12.49 1.76 2.58
C GLY A 89 13.20 2.10 3.87
N ARG A 90 13.97 3.17 3.81
CA ARG A 90 14.77 3.63 4.93
C ARG A 90 14.49 5.09 5.32
N MET A 91 13.37 5.61 4.87
CA MET A 91 12.95 6.98 5.18
C MET A 91 11.59 6.97 5.88
N PRO A 92 11.53 6.50 7.15
CA PRO A 92 10.27 6.41 7.88
C PRO A 92 9.56 7.75 8.04
N GLU A 93 10.30 8.85 8.05
CA GLU A 93 9.75 10.20 8.13
C GLU A 93 8.92 10.58 6.90
N LYS A 94 9.04 9.82 5.81
CA LYS A 94 8.28 10.06 4.59
C LYS A 94 6.97 9.27 4.52
N LEU A 95 6.71 8.41 5.52
CA LEU A 95 5.51 7.55 5.45
C LEU A 95 4.21 8.34 5.35
N ALA A 96 4.04 9.37 6.18
CA ALA A 96 2.82 10.18 6.14
C ALA A 96 2.62 10.84 4.79
N GLU A 97 3.70 11.35 4.19
CA GLU A 97 3.67 11.97 2.86
C GLU A 97 3.30 10.95 1.78
N ALA A 98 3.88 9.73 1.87
CA ALA A 98 3.57 8.66 0.94
C ALA A 98 2.10 8.24 1.02
N LEU A 99 1.54 8.15 2.22
CA LEU A 99 0.12 7.83 2.40
C LEU A 99 -0.77 8.91 1.80
N LYS A 100 -0.41 10.18 1.92
CA LYS A 100 -1.13 11.28 1.27
C LYS A 100 -1.04 11.20 -0.24
N GLN A 101 0.14 10.94 -0.76
CA GLN A 101 0.37 10.84 -2.20
C GLN A 101 -0.44 9.69 -2.81
N ALA A 102 -0.63 8.63 -2.04
CA ALA A 102 -1.41 7.48 -2.48
C ALA A 102 -2.85 7.86 -2.84
N ASP A 103 -3.47 8.78 -2.10
CA ASP A 103 -4.82 9.25 -2.41
C ASP A 103 -4.89 9.88 -3.79
N SER A 104 -3.93 10.74 -4.12
CA SER A 104 -3.85 11.39 -5.43
C SER A 104 -3.65 10.37 -6.54
N MET A 105 -2.78 9.39 -6.31
CA MET A 105 -2.52 8.32 -7.28
C MET A 105 -3.76 7.48 -7.55
N ILE A 106 -4.51 7.14 -6.52
CA ILE A 106 -5.75 6.39 -6.66
C ILE A 106 -6.76 7.18 -7.46
N THR A 107 -6.92 8.47 -7.17
CA THR A 107 -7.83 9.34 -7.89
C THR A 107 -7.50 9.39 -9.39
N GLU A 108 -6.22 9.47 -9.74
CA GLU A 108 -5.78 9.48 -11.14
C GLU A 108 -6.01 8.14 -11.82
N LEU A 109 -5.68 7.03 -11.16
CA LEU A 109 -5.66 5.71 -11.79
C LEU A 109 -7.04 5.07 -11.88
N LYS A 110 -7.98 5.44 -11.03
CA LYS A 110 -9.32 4.84 -11.04
C LYS A 110 -10.19 5.35 -12.19
N GLY A 111 -9.85 6.48 -12.69
CA GLY A 111 -10.64 7.14 -13.72
C GLY A 111 -10.01 7.23 -15.02
#